data_67c833c51cb6bcc8c27a9a82683b505c
#
_entry.id   67c833c51cb6bcc8c27a9a82683b505c
#
_cell.length_a   1.000
_cell.length_b   1.000
_cell.length_c   1.000
_cell.angle_alpha   90.00
_cell.angle_beta   90.00
_cell.angle_gamma   90.00
#
_symmetry.space_group_name_H-M   'P 1'
#
loop_
_entity.id
_entity.type
_entity.pdbx_description
1 polymer ?
#
loop_
_entity_poly.entity_id
_entity_poly.type
_entity_poly.pdbx_seq_one_letter_code
_entity_poly.pdbx_strand_id
1 'polypeptide(L)'
;MTDIKSMNMEELKELMTQIGEKPFRAKQIYGWLHEHLVTSYDEMANIPKSLKEKLKEYPITVLEELDVQTSKVDGTRKYLFRLSDGNMIESVLMRYKYGNSVCISSQAGCRMGCRFCASTIGGLTRNLLPSEMLDQIYRIQTSIGERISNVVVMGTGEPLDNYDNLLRFIHILTEDGGIHISQRNLTVSTCGLVPRIYELADEKLQMTLAVSLHAPNDEKRRELMPIANKYSVDELLEACRYYFAKTGRRITFEYSLVAGVNDSKENAQELAGRLKGLNCHVNLIPVNPVRERSFVRSTRQAVENFKINLEKCGINGTIRREMGSDIDGACGQLRKRYMEKTESEK
;
A
#
# COMPACT_ATOMS: atom_id res chain seq x y z
N MET A 1 -17.75 16.45 8.21
CA MET A 1 -16.78 17.54 8.01
C MET A 1 -15.65 17.02 7.13
N THR A 2 -15.25 17.76 6.12
CA THR A 2 -14.17 17.35 5.21
C THR A 2 -12.83 17.62 5.90
N ASP A 3 -11.98 16.61 5.99
CA ASP A 3 -10.61 16.75 6.50
C ASP A 3 -9.77 17.59 5.55
N ILE A 4 -9.19 18.68 6.05
CA ILE A 4 -8.45 19.64 5.24
C ILE A 4 -7.19 19.01 4.58
N LYS A 5 -6.58 18.02 5.23
CA LYS A 5 -5.40 17.29 4.70
C LYS A 5 -5.76 16.39 3.50
N SER A 6 -7.05 16.12 3.27
CA SER A 6 -7.54 15.39 2.09
C SER A 6 -7.88 16.31 0.91
N MET A 7 -7.80 17.64 1.08
CA MET A 7 -8.11 18.60 0.02
C MET A 7 -6.90 18.79 -0.91
N ASN A 8 -7.17 18.84 -2.22
CA ASN A 8 -6.18 19.27 -3.20
C ASN A 8 -6.06 20.81 -3.23
N MET A 9 -5.12 21.35 -4.04
CA MET A 9 -4.86 22.78 -4.11
C MET A 9 -6.08 23.60 -4.56
N GLU A 10 -6.87 23.09 -5.51
CA GLU A 10 -8.05 23.82 -6.01
C GLU A 10 -9.16 23.86 -4.95
N GLU A 11 -9.43 22.76 -4.29
CA GLU A 11 -10.41 22.69 -3.18
C GLU A 11 -10.01 23.61 -2.01
N LEU A 12 -8.70 23.72 -1.71
CA LEU A 12 -8.23 24.68 -0.71
C LEU A 12 -8.40 26.13 -1.15
N LYS A 13 -8.23 26.46 -2.44
CA LYS A 13 -8.51 27.80 -2.97
C LYS A 13 -9.99 28.15 -2.89
N GLU A 14 -10.85 27.20 -3.22
CA GLU A 14 -12.29 27.34 -3.07
C GLU A 14 -12.69 27.56 -1.62
N LEU A 15 -12.15 26.74 -0.70
CA LEU A 15 -12.35 26.89 0.74
C LEU A 15 -11.93 28.28 1.21
N MET A 16 -10.75 28.78 0.83
CA MET A 16 -10.30 30.12 1.20
C MET A 16 -11.30 31.19 0.74
N THR A 17 -11.80 31.07 -0.48
CA THR A 17 -12.80 32.01 -1.01
C THR A 17 -14.12 31.95 -0.23
N GLN A 18 -14.60 30.74 0.10
CA GLN A 18 -15.82 30.51 0.86
C GLN A 18 -15.77 31.15 2.27
N ILE A 19 -14.62 31.06 2.94
CA ILE A 19 -14.44 31.64 4.29
C ILE A 19 -14.01 33.13 4.27
N GLY A 20 -14.03 33.77 3.06
CA GLY A 20 -13.70 35.20 2.89
C GLY A 20 -12.21 35.52 2.98
N GLU A 21 -11.36 34.58 2.60
CA GLU A 21 -9.90 34.73 2.57
C GLU A 21 -9.35 34.77 1.14
N LYS A 22 -8.14 35.28 0.99
CA LYS A 22 -7.50 35.36 -0.33
C LYS A 22 -7.03 33.99 -0.81
N PRO A 23 -7.23 33.59 -2.09
CA PRO A 23 -6.88 32.26 -2.62
C PRO A 23 -5.41 31.86 -2.44
N PHE A 24 -4.45 32.81 -2.40
CA PHE A 24 -3.04 32.50 -2.20
C PHE A 24 -2.75 31.86 -0.83
N ARG A 25 -3.65 32.04 0.17
CA ARG A 25 -3.56 31.38 1.47
C ARG A 25 -3.63 29.85 1.36
N ALA A 26 -4.31 29.34 0.36
CA ALA A 26 -4.35 27.90 0.08
C ALA A 26 -2.95 27.31 -0.07
N LYS A 27 -2.06 27.96 -0.85
CA LYS A 27 -0.67 27.50 -1.01
C LYS A 27 0.11 27.48 0.30
N GLN A 28 -0.12 28.48 1.17
CA GLN A 28 0.54 28.52 2.49
C GLN A 28 0.07 27.36 3.37
N ILE A 29 -1.26 27.14 3.44
CA ILE A 29 -1.85 26.06 4.24
C ILE A 29 -1.41 24.71 3.70
N TYR A 30 -1.42 24.52 2.38
CA TYR A 30 -0.97 23.30 1.74
C TYR A 30 0.49 22.97 2.11
N GLY A 31 1.40 23.95 2.02
CA GLY A 31 2.79 23.78 2.43
C GLY A 31 2.93 23.40 3.92
N TRP A 32 2.15 24.03 4.81
CA TRP A 32 2.16 23.63 6.21
C TRP A 32 1.72 22.20 6.44
N LEU A 33 0.64 21.76 5.76
CA LEU A 33 0.09 20.41 5.93
C LEU A 33 0.98 19.32 5.30
N HIS A 34 1.51 19.57 4.09
CA HIS A 34 2.10 18.54 3.24
C HIS A 34 3.63 18.63 3.04
N GLU A 35 4.26 19.77 3.41
CA GLU A 35 5.71 19.94 3.40
C GLU A 35 6.28 20.02 4.83
N HIS A 36 5.68 20.85 5.69
CA HIS A 36 6.09 20.99 7.07
C HIS A 36 5.48 19.96 8.02
N LEU A 37 4.46 19.22 7.56
CA LEU A 37 3.84 18.07 8.24
C LEU A 37 3.25 18.41 9.63
N VAL A 38 2.71 19.62 9.77
CA VAL A 38 2.14 20.08 11.04
C VAL A 38 0.93 19.25 11.48
N THR A 39 0.72 19.21 12.79
CA THR A 39 -0.37 18.48 13.43
C THR A 39 -1.49 19.38 13.92
N SER A 40 -1.23 20.67 13.99
CA SER A 40 -2.20 21.69 14.43
C SER A 40 -2.05 23.00 13.67
N TYR A 41 -3.12 23.78 13.64
CA TYR A 41 -3.09 25.12 13.06
C TYR A 41 -2.17 26.08 13.84
N ASP A 42 -1.93 25.83 15.12
CA ASP A 42 -1.09 26.68 15.96
C ASP A 42 0.37 26.68 15.51
N GLU A 43 0.84 25.60 14.91
CA GLU A 43 2.19 25.47 14.34
C GLU A 43 2.42 26.32 13.08
N MET A 44 1.35 26.79 12.42
CA MET A 44 1.43 27.55 11.17
C MET A 44 1.82 29.02 11.43
N ALA A 45 3.12 29.30 11.56
CA ALA A 45 3.63 30.58 12.06
C ALA A 45 3.20 31.83 11.24
N ASN A 46 3.10 31.72 9.90
CA ASN A 46 2.76 32.82 8.99
C ASN A 46 1.26 32.94 8.67
N ILE A 47 0.40 32.17 9.32
CA ILE A 47 -1.05 32.21 9.16
C ILE A 47 -1.66 33.13 10.25
N PRO A 48 -2.47 34.14 9.88
CA PRO A 48 -3.13 35.01 10.84
C PRO A 48 -4.01 34.26 11.84
N LYS A 49 -4.07 34.72 13.08
CA LYS A 49 -4.88 34.09 14.13
C LYS A 49 -6.36 34.01 13.73
N SER A 50 -6.90 35.05 13.08
CA SER A 50 -8.28 35.07 12.60
C SER A 50 -8.57 33.94 11.58
N LEU A 51 -7.62 33.64 10.69
CA LEU A 51 -7.76 32.56 9.74
C LEU A 51 -7.65 31.20 10.44
N LYS A 52 -6.70 31.03 11.37
CA LYS A 52 -6.60 29.80 12.17
C LYS A 52 -7.92 29.47 12.89
N GLU A 53 -8.59 30.47 13.46
CA GLU A 53 -9.88 30.28 14.14
C GLU A 53 -10.96 29.78 13.15
N LYS A 54 -11.04 30.35 11.94
CA LYS A 54 -11.99 29.89 10.90
C LYS A 54 -11.68 28.45 10.48
N LEU A 55 -10.40 28.08 10.40
CA LEU A 55 -9.96 26.74 9.97
C LEU A 55 -10.21 25.65 11.02
N LYS A 56 -10.47 25.97 12.27
CA LYS A 56 -10.80 24.98 13.32
C LYS A 56 -12.04 24.14 13.02
N GLU A 57 -12.93 24.62 12.13
CA GLU A 57 -14.06 23.85 11.66
C GLU A 57 -13.67 22.71 10.71
N TYR A 58 -12.44 22.71 10.21
CA TYR A 58 -11.89 21.71 9.31
C TYR A 58 -10.81 20.91 10.03
N PRO A 59 -11.08 19.63 10.40
CA PRO A 59 -10.10 18.86 11.18
C PRO A 59 -8.83 18.57 10.35
N ILE A 60 -7.70 18.54 11.07
CA ILE A 60 -6.45 17.99 10.56
C ILE A 60 -6.35 16.55 11.06
N THR A 61 -6.39 15.56 10.17
CA THR A 61 -6.13 14.18 10.55
C THR A 61 -4.71 14.02 11.10
N VAL A 62 -4.61 13.43 12.29
CA VAL A 62 -3.35 13.03 12.92
C VAL A 62 -3.52 11.61 13.44
N LEU A 63 -2.71 10.69 12.95
CA LEU A 63 -2.70 9.33 13.44
C LEU A 63 -1.96 9.24 14.77
N GLU A 64 -2.53 8.51 15.72
CA GLU A 64 -1.90 8.24 16.99
C GLU A 64 -1.00 7.01 16.88
N GLU A 65 0.30 7.17 17.16
CA GLU A 65 1.25 6.07 17.23
C GLU A 65 1.05 5.30 18.54
N LEU A 66 0.62 4.05 18.45
CA LEU A 66 0.39 3.19 19.62
C LEU A 66 1.60 2.34 19.96
N ASP A 67 2.30 1.82 18.96
CA ASP A 67 3.45 0.93 19.14
C ASP A 67 4.39 1.00 17.95
N VAL A 68 5.70 0.83 18.21
CA VAL A 68 6.73 0.71 17.19
C VAL A 68 7.66 -0.44 17.52
N GLN A 69 7.66 -1.46 16.69
CA GLN A 69 8.61 -2.56 16.76
C GLN A 69 9.79 -2.31 15.83
N THR A 70 11.01 -2.45 16.33
CA THR A 70 12.23 -2.26 15.54
C THR A 70 13.01 -3.58 15.45
N SER A 71 13.26 -4.03 14.21
CA SER A 71 14.09 -5.18 13.93
C SER A 71 15.52 -4.95 14.36
N LYS A 72 16.08 -5.91 15.11
CA LYS A 72 17.50 -5.93 15.48
C LYS A 72 18.39 -6.44 14.34
N VAL A 73 17.79 -7.08 13.34
CA VAL A 73 18.51 -7.71 12.20
C VAL A 73 18.80 -6.70 11.09
N ASP A 74 17.84 -5.87 10.75
CA ASP A 74 17.94 -5.02 9.56
C ASP A 74 17.41 -3.58 9.74
N GLY A 75 16.98 -3.22 10.95
CA GLY A 75 16.47 -1.88 11.27
C GLY A 75 15.08 -1.57 10.73
N THR A 76 14.37 -2.53 10.16
CA THR A 76 12.96 -2.39 9.77
C THR A 76 12.13 -1.99 10.97
N ARG A 77 11.21 -1.04 10.81
CA ARG A 77 10.28 -0.62 11.86
C ARG A 77 8.84 -0.88 11.43
N LYS A 78 8.06 -1.44 12.33
CA LYS A 78 6.65 -1.69 12.15
C LYS A 78 5.87 -0.83 13.12
N TYR A 79 4.99 -0.01 12.58
CA TYR A 79 4.19 0.97 13.30
C TYR A 79 2.76 0.49 13.42
N LEU A 80 2.15 0.68 14.58
CA LEU A 80 0.73 0.53 14.81
C LEU A 80 0.13 1.91 15.06
N PHE A 81 -0.80 2.31 14.20
CA PHE A 81 -1.50 3.58 14.31
C PHE A 81 -2.97 3.38 14.68
N ARG A 82 -3.50 4.27 15.52
CA ARG A 82 -4.93 4.40 15.80
C ARG A 82 -5.54 5.52 14.98
N LEU A 83 -6.65 5.23 14.32
CA LEU A 83 -7.48 6.19 13.61
C LEU A 83 -8.42 6.90 14.58
N SER A 84 -9.01 8.03 14.15
CA SER A 84 -9.92 8.84 14.99
C SER A 84 -11.18 8.10 15.44
N ASP A 85 -11.58 7.06 14.71
CA ASP A 85 -12.73 6.19 15.04
C ASP A 85 -12.35 4.95 15.88
N GLY A 86 -11.10 4.87 16.34
CA GLY A 86 -10.59 3.76 17.15
C GLY A 86 -10.10 2.55 16.35
N ASN A 87 -10.30 2.50 15.03
CA ASN A 87 -9.71 1.45 14.21
C ASN A 87 -8.19 1.54 14.21
N MET A 88 -7.52 0.41 13.99
CA MET A 88 -6.06 0.32 13.97
C MET A 88 -5.57 -0.12 12.59
N ILE A 89 -4.46 0.45 12.16
CA ILE A 89 -3.78 0.13 10.91
C ILE A 89 -2.29 0.00 11.14
N GLU A 90 -1.62 -0.71 10.24
CA GLU A 90 -0.18 -0.96 10.30
C GLU A 90 0.55 -0.34 9.14
N SER A 91 1.78 0.10 9.40
CA SER A 91 2.72 0.57 8.39
C SER A 91 4.12 0.04 8.68
N VAL A 92 4.93 -0.16 7.64
CA VAL A 92 6.28 -0.70 7.81
C VAL A 92 7.29 0.19 7.12
N LEU A 93 8.27 0.67 7.88
CA LEU A 93 9.44 1.35 7.36
C LEU A 93 10.53 0.34 7.06
N MET A 94 11.00 0.32 5.83
CA MET A 94 12.11 -0.51 5.37
C MET A 94 13.27 0.38 4.93
N ARG A 95 14.47 0.09 5.41
CA ARG A 95 15.68 0.83 5.07
C ARG A 95 16.45 0.11 3.97
N TYR A 96 16.63 0.78 2.84
CA TYR A 96 17.42 0.28 1.72
C TYR A 96 18.61 1.20 1.45
N LYS A 97 19.62 0.71 0.74
CA LYS A 97 20.78 1.52 0.33
C LYS A 97 20.40 2.72 -0.55
N TYR A 98 19.26 2.63 -1.25
CA TYR A 98 18.73 3.69 -2.12
C TYR A 98 17.72 4.61 -1.44
N GLY A 99 17.50 4.47 -0.15
CA GLY A 99 16.61 5.33 0.65
C GLY A 99 15.56 4.57 1.47
N ASN A 100 14.79 5.32 2.23
CA ASN A 100 13.72 4.80 3.08
C ASN A 100 12.46 4.51 2.23
N SER A 101 11.89 3.34 2.43
CA SER A 101 10.65 2.90 1.78
C SER A 101 9.59 2.62 2.85
N VAL A 102 8.37 3.11 2.65
CA VAL A 102 7.26 2.88 3.59
C VAL A 102 6.17 2.06 2.91
N CYS A 103 5.77 0.97 3.56
CA CYS A 103 4.57 0.23 3.23
C CYS A 103 3.40 0.77 4.04
N ILE A 104 2.34 1.21 3.37
CA ILE A 104 1.15 1.80 3.99
C ILE A 104 -0.10 0.97 3.75
N SER A 105 -1.07 1.10 4.65
CA SER A 105 -2.41 0.53 4.55
C SER A 105 -3.36 1.46 3.79
N SER A 106 -4.33 0.90 3.07
CA SER A 106 -5.38 1.62 2.33
C SER A 106 -6.77 1.45 2.91
N GLN A 107 -6.95 0.48 3.80
CA GLN A 107 -8.25 0.17 4.44
C GLN A 107 -8.02 -0.25 5.90
N ALA A 108 -9.04 -0.13 6.73
CA ALA A 108 -9.13 -0.82 8.02
C ALA A 108 -9.80 -2.18 7.78
N GLY A 109 -9.00 -3.26 7.78
CA GLY A 109 -9.41 -4.60 7.34
C GLY A 109 -9.43 -4.75 5.81
N CYS A 110 -9.90 -5.92 5.32
CA CYS A 110 -9.95 -6.22 3.88
C CYS A 110 -11.02 -7.28 3.59
N ARG A 111 -11.88 -7.04 2.59
CA ARG A 111 -12.96 -7.98 2.22
C ARG A 111 -12.59 -8.99 1.12
N MET A 112 -11.37 -8.94 0.58
CA MET A 112 -10.97 -9.78 -0.56
C MET A 112 -10.85 -11.26 -0.20
N GLY A 113 -10.63 -11.60 1.07
CA GLY A 113 -10.67 -12.97 1.57
C GLY A 113 -9.48 -13.84 1.15
N CYS A 114 -8.35 -13.25 0.72
CA CYS A 114 -7.14 -14.01 0.38
C CYS A 114 -6.75 -14.93 1.54
N ARG A 115 -6.68 -16.24 1.28
CA ARG A 115 -6.61 -17.25 2.34
C ARG A 115 -5.26 -17.30 3.07
N PHE A 116 -4.22 -16.72 2.50
CA PHE A 116 -2.89 -16.62 3.11
C PHE A 116 -2.66 -15.29 3.86
N CYS A 117 -3.62 -14.35 3.80
CA CYS A 117 -3.44 -12.99 4.31
C CYS A 117 -4.16 -12.78 5.65
N ALA A 118 -3.44 -12.28 6.66
CA ALA A 118 -3.99 -11.95 7.97
C ALA A 118 -4.95 -10.75 7.92
N SER A 119 -4.75 -9.80 7.01
CA SER A 119 -5.60 -8.60 6.88
C SER A 119 -7.05 -8.89 6.49
N THR A 120 -7.34 -10.12 6.02
CA THR A 120 -8.71 -10.52 5.67
C THR A 120 -9.49 -11.13 6.84
N ILE A 121 -8.81 -11.38 7.96
CA ILE A 121 -9.43 -11.90 9.18
C ILE A 121 -10.25 -10.77 9.81
N GLY A 122 -11.56 -10.95 9.92
CA GLY A 122 -12.49 -9.92 10.40
C GLY A 122 -13.11 -9.03 9.32
N GLY A 123 -12.74 -9.23 8.04
CA GLY A 123 -13.32 -8.51 6.90
C GLY A 123 -12.90 -7.04 6.80
N LEU A 124 -13.67 -6.27 6.06
CA LEU A 124 -13.47 -4.83 5.87
C LEU A 124 -14.31 -4.05 6.88
N THR A 125 -13.67 -3.15 7.62
CA THR A 125 -14.38 -2.17 8.46
C THR A 125 -14.73 -0.93 7.62
N ARG A 126 -13.72 -0.25 7.04
CA ARG A 126 -13.91 0.90 6.14
C ARG A 126 -12.68 1.21 5.28
N ASN A 127 -12.90 2.03 4.29
CA ASN A 127 -11.86 2.66 3.50
C ASN A 127 -11.13 3.74 4.32
N LEU A 128 -9.83 3.89 4.09
CA LEU A 128 -9.07 5.02 4.64
C LEU A 128 -9.28 6.26 3.77
N LEU A 129 -9.31 7.42 4.44
CA LEU A 129 -9.30 8.72 3.78
C LEU A 129 -7.90 9.00 3.17
N PRO A 130 -7.79 9.89 2.17
CA PRO A 130 -6.50 10.31 1.63
C PRO A 130 -5.56 10.84 2.73
N SER A 131 -6.07 11.66 3.65
CA SER A 131 -5.33 12.17 4.80
C SER A 131 -4.79 11.07 5.71
N GLU A 132 -5.54 9.99 5.94
CA GLU A 132 -5.10 8.87 6.76
C GLU A 132 -4.01 8.04 6.06
N MET A 133 -4.05 7.93 4.72
CA MET A 133 -2.98 7.30 3.95
C MET A 133 -1.72 8.17 3.94
N LEU A 134 -1.84 9.48 3.77
CA LEU A 134 -0.74 10.44 3.82
C LEU A 134 -0.10 10.48 5.20
N ASP A 135 -0.90 10.51 6.25
CA ASP A 135 -0.40 10.69 7.62
C ASP A 135 0.44 9.50 8.12
N GLN A 136 0.21 8.28 7.62
CA GLN A 136 1.11 7.15 7.84
C GLN A 136 2.56 7.51 7.43
N ILE A 137 2.72 8.12 6.25
CA ILE A 137 4.02 8.53 5.71
C ILE A 137 4.58 9.69 6.55
N TYR A 138 3.75 10.69 6.85
CA TYR A 138 4.14 11.89 7.56
C TYR A 138 4.61 11.59 8.97
N ARG A 139 3.86 10.77 9.73
CA ARG A 139 4.24 10.35 11.08
C ARG A 139 5.56 9.59 11.08
N ILE A 140 5.73 8.65 10.15
CA ILE A 140 6.98 7.89 10.03
C ILE A 140 8.15 8.81 9.67
N GLN A 141 7.98 9.70 8.67
CA GLN A 141 9.02 10.64 8.27
C GLN A 141 9.44 11.56 9.42
N THR A 142 8.47 12.11 10.16
CA THR A 142 8.72 12.95 11.34
C THR A 142 9.42 12.17 12.46
N SER A 143 8.97 10.94 12.74
CA SER A 143 9.51 10.06 13.78
C SER A 143 10.98 9.69 13.55
N ILE A 144 11.40 9.52 12.30
CA ILE A 144 12.79 9.14 11.98
C ILE A 144 13.68 10.35 11.65
N GLY A 145 13.12 11.53 11.38
CA GLY A 145 13.86 12.74 10.96
C GLY A 145 14.54 12.58 9.58
N GLU A 146 14.16 11.59 8.79
CA GLU A 146 14.75 11.28 7.48
C GLU A 146 13.66 11.26 6.40
N ARG A 147 14.03 11.68 5.18
CA ARG A 147 13.11 11.65 4.03
C ARG A 147 12.66 10.22 3.68
N ILE A 148 11.38 10.06 3.42
CA ILE A 148 10.82 8.89 2.76
C ILE A 148 10.98 9.07 1.24
N SER A 149 11.61 8.09 0.60
CA SER A 149 11.92 8.13 -0.84
C SER A 149 10.95 7.32 -1.68
N ASN A 150 10.40 6.23 -1.11
CA ASN A 150 9.53 5.29 -1.82
C ASN A 150 8.32 4.94 -0.96
N VAL A 151 7.18 4.74 -1.62
CA VAL A 151 5.93 4.31 -0.97
C VAL A 151 5.38 3.08 -1.67
N VAL A 152 4.99 2.07 -0.91
CA VAL A 152 4.28 0.91 -1.44
C VAL A 152 2.93 0.77 -0.71
N VAL A 153 1.85 0.77 -1.48
CA VAL A 153 0.49 0.56 -0.95
C VAL A 153 0.21 -0.94 -0.98
N MET A 154 0.79 -1.63 0.00
CA MET A 154 0.79 -3.10 0.15
C MET A 154 0.48 -3.55 1.58
N GLY A 155 0.03 -2.64 2.43
CA GLY A 155 -0.39 -2.93 3.80
C GLY A 155 -1.78 -3.55 3.87
N THR A 156 -2.53 -3.21 4.90
CA THR A 156 -3.91 -3.70 5.06
C THR A 156 -4.85 -3.06 4.04
N GLY A 157 -5.62 -3.90 3.35
CA GLY A 157 -6.66 -3.46 2.40
C GLY A 157 -6.36 -3.82 0.94
N GLU A 158 -7.37 -3.60 0.09
CA GLU A 158 -7.27 -3.62 -1.37
C GLU A 158 -7.35 -2.17 -1.88
N PRO A 159 -6.25 -1.61 -2.37
CA PRO A 159 -6.23 -0.19 -2.77
C PRO A 159 -7.25 0.15 -3.87
N LEU A 160 -7.46 -0.74 -4.84
CA LEU A 160 -8.42 -0.51 -5.92
C LEU A 160 -9.90 -0.63 -5.47
N ASP A 161 -10.15 -1.17 -4.29
CA ASP A 161 -11.46 -1.15 -3.64
C ASP A 161 -11.73 0.18 -2.91
N ASN A 162 -10.67 0.96 -2.66
CA ASN A 162 -10.69 2.33 -2.13
C ASN A 162 -10.27 3.35 -3.22
N TYR A 163 -10.79 3.21 -4.43
CA TYR A 163 -10.26 3.80 -5.65
C TYR A 163 -10.18 5.33 -5.62
N ASP A 164 -11.27 6.01 -5.32
CA ASP A 164 -11.32 7.49 -5.36
C ASP A 164 -10.37 8.13 -4.34
N ASN A 165 -10.32 7.57 -3.13
CA ASN A 165 -9.38 8.01 -2.10
C ASN A 165 -7.93 7.68 -2.47
N LEU A 166 -7.70 6.54 -3.13
CA LEU A 166 -6.37 6.17 -3.63
C LEU A 166 -5.87 7.19 -4.68
N LEU A 167 -6.70 7.53 -5.66
CA LEU A 167 -6.34 8.52 -6.68
C LEU A 167 -6.02 9.87 -6.04
N ARG A 168 -6.87 10.34 -5.15
CA ARG A 168 -6.66 11.60 -4.41
C ARG A 168 -5.38 11.57 -3.60
N PHE A 169 -5.12 10.48 -2.89
CA PHE A 169 -3.87 10.25 -2.16
C PHE A 169 -2.66 10.36 -3.09
N ILE A 170 -2.69 9.70 -4.26
CA ILE A 170 -1.59 9.72 -5.24
C ILE A 170 -1.35 11.16 -5.71
N HIS A 171 -2.39 11.89 -6.06
CA HIS A 171 -2.26 13.27 -6.54
C HIS A 171 -1.62 14.17 -5.47
N ILE A 172 -2.12 14.15 -4.24
CA ILE A 172 -1.58 14.98 -3.15
C ILE A 172 -0.12 14.58 -2.81
N LEU A 173 0.18 13.27 -2.74
CA LEU A 173 1.53 12.78 -2.44
C LEU A 173 2.57 13.21 -3.47
N THR A 174 2.16 13.36 -4.72
CA THR A 174 3.07 13.63 -5.86
C THR A 174 3.05 15.09 -6.33
N GLU A 175 2.17 15.90 -5.77
CA GLU A 175 2.01 17.31 -6.13
C GLU A 175 3.19 18.16 -5.63
N ASP A 176 3.55 19.19 -6.40
CA ASP A 176 4.51 20.21 -5.98
C ASP A 176 3.98 21.01 -4.79
N GLY A 177 4.87 21.32 -3.84
CA GLY A 177 4.51 22.07 -2.61
C GLY A 177 4.16 21.20 -1.40
N GLY A 178 4.24 19.86 -1.55
CA GLY A 178 4.23 18.90 -0.45
C GLY A 178 5.55 18.14 -0.32
N ILE A 179 5.54 16.95 0.27
CA ILE A 179 6.74 16.09 0.36
C ILE A 179 7.23 15.61 -1.02
N HIS A 180 6.40 15.75 -2.03
CA HIS A 180 6.72 15.52 -3.46
C HIS A 180 7.47 14.21 -3.72
N ILE A 181 6.78 13.10 -3.55
CA ILE A 181 7.31 11.76 -3.91
C ILE A 181 6.95 11.50 -5.37
N SER A 182 7.95 11.29 -6.21
CA SER A 182 7.72 10.97 -7.63
C SER A 182 6.80 9.77 -7.79
N GLN A 183 5.86 9.83 -8.73
CA GLN A 183 4.99 8.68 -9.06
C GLN A 183 5.79 7.41 -9.37
N ARG A 184 7.01 7.53 -9.92
CA ARG A 184 7.90 6.39 -10.21
C ARG A 184 8.38 5.66 -8.96
N ASN A 185 8.34 6.33 -7.82
CA ASN A 185 8.71 5.79 -6.51
C ASN A 185 7.49 5.30 -5.72
N LEU A 186 6.31 5.27 -6.37
CA LEU A 186 5.08 4.74 -5.82
C LEU A 186 4.76 3.39 -6.46
N THR A 187 4.44 2.40 -5.64
CA THR A 187 3.91 1.11 -6.08
C THR A 187 2.55 0.87 -5.44
N VAL A 188 1.56 0.56 -6.25
CA VAL A 188 0.22 0.17 -5.78
C VAL A 188 0.02 -1.30 -6.10
N SER A 189 -0.35 -2.09 -5.08
CA SER A 189 -0.67 -3.51 -5.25
C SER A 189 -2.17 -3.72 -5.37
N THR A 190 -2.58 -4.72 -6.13
CA THR A 190 -3.99 -5.14 -6.22
C THR A 190 -4.11 -6.65 -6.30
N CYS A 191 -5.18 -7.19 -5.70
CA CYS A 191 -5.56 -8.59 -5.88
C CYS A 191 -6.16 -8.88 -7.27
N GLY A 192 -6.33 -7.86 -8.13
CA GLY A 192 -6.83 -8.01 -9.49
C GLY A 192 -8.31 -7.68 -9.66
N LEU A 193 -8.75 -6.52 -9.21
CA LEU A 193 -10.06 -5.95 -9.54
C LEU A 193 -10.04 -5.46 -11.00
N VAL A 194 -10.34 -6.36 -11.93
CA VAL A 194 -10.17 -6.17 -13.39
C VAL A 194 -10.77 -4.86 -13.90
N PRO A 195 -12.04 -4.47 -13.61
CA PRO A 195 -12.58 -3.19 -14.06
C PRO A 195 -11.78 -1.99 -13.57
N ARG A 196 -11.31 -2.03 -12.32
CA ARG A 196 -10.52 -0.95 -11.72
C ARG A 196 -9.12 -0.84 -12.31
N ILE A 197 -8.54 -1.95 -12.82
CA ILE A 197 -7.26 -1.90 -13.54
C ILE A 197 -7.43 -1.14 -14.87
N TYR A 198 -8.55 -1.33 -15.58
CA TYR A 198 -8.85 -0.57 -16.79
C TYR A 198 -9.02 0.92 -16.49
N GLU A 199 -9.81 1.28 -15.47
CA GLU A 199 -10.00 2.66 -15.03
C GLU A 199 -8.65 3.30 -14.67
N LEU A 200 -7.82 2.59 -13.88
CA LEU A 200 -6.50 3.06 -13.48
C LEU A 200 -5.54 3.26 -14.67
N ALA A 201 -5.66 2.45 -15.71
CA ALA A 201 -4.86 2.59 -16.92
C ALA A 201 -5.17 3.91 -17.65
N ASP A 202 -6.43 4.34 -17.66
CA ASP A 202 -6.87 5.58 -18.32
C ASP A 202 -6.44 6.83 -17.55
N GLU A 203 -6.11 6.73 -16.26
CA GLU A 203 -5.47 7.81 -15.47
C GLU A 203 -4.02 8.11 -15.93
N LYS A 204 -3.38 7.23 -16.68
CA LYS A 204 -2.02 7.36 -17.22
C LYS A 204 -0.94 7.70 -16.19
N LEU A 205 -1.13 7.27 -14.95
CA LEU A 205 -0.18 7.49 -13.87
C LEU A 205 1.14 6.75 -14.12
N GLN A 206 2.25 7.33 -13.68
CA GLN A 206 3.60 6.78 -13.87
C GLN A 206 4.07 5.89 -12.72
N MET A 207 3.16 5.45 -11.86
CA MET A 207 3.44 4.52 -10.77
C MET A 207 3.66 3.08 -11.26
N THR A 208 4.19 2.23 -10.39
CA THR A 208 4.28 0.79 -10.64
C THR A 208 3.00 0.10 -10.16
N LEU A 209 2.36 -0.65 -11.07
CA LEU A 209 1.26 -1.55 -10.70
C LEU A 209 1.84 -2.92 -10.35
N ALA A 210 1.58 -3.38 -9.12
CA ALA A 210 1.91 -4.72 -8.64
C ALA A 210 0.63 -5.56 -8.56
N VAL A 211 0.57 -6.67 -9.29
CA VAL A 211 -0.60 -7.52 -9.37
C VAL A 211 -0.36 -8.82 -8.60
N SER A 212 -1.14 -9.05 -7.57
CA SER A 212 -1.16 -10.29 -6.80
C SER A 212 -1.76 -11.42 -7.64
N LEU A 213 -0.90 -12.13 -8.37
CA LEU A 213 -1.30 -13.24 -9.23
C LEU A 213 -1.36 -14.56 -8.47
N HIS A 214 -0.27 -14.91 -7.79
CA HIS A 214 -0.07 -16.02 -6.85
C HIS A 214 -0.36 -17.43 -7.38
N ALA A 215 -0.81 -17.58 -8.61
CA ALA A 215 -1.04 -18.87 -9.25
C ALA A 215 -0.91 -18.76 -10.77
N PRO A 216 -0.55 -19.85 -11.49
CA PRO A 216 -0.42 -19.83 -12.94
C PRO A 216 -1.77 -20.01 -13.66
N ASN A 217 -2.81 -20.48 -12.98
CA ASN A 217 -4.13 -20.79 -13.54
C ASN A 217 -5.27 -20.50 -12.56
N ASP A 218 -6.50 -20.54 -13.06
CA ASP A 218 -7.70 -20.22 -12.28
C ASP A 218 -7.98 -21.22 -11.16
N GLU A 219 -7.73 -22.51 -11.38
CA GLU A 219 -7.96 -23.55 -10.38
C GLU A 219 -7.16 -23.25 -9.11
N LYS A 220 -5.85 -23.14 -9.23
CA LYS A 220 -4.95 -22.84 -8.10
C LYS A 220 -5.18 -21.45 -7.54
N ARG A 221 -5.53 -20.47 -8.39
CA ARG A 221 -5.79 -19.11 -7.95
C ARG A 221 -7.03 -19.04 -7.06
N ARG A 222 -8.09 -19.79 -7.37
CA ARG A 222 -9.31 -19.88 -6.52
C ARG A 222 -9.04 -20.48 -5.15
N GLU A 223 -8.07 -21.40 -5.05
CA GLU A 223 -7.65 -21.97 -3.76
C GLU A 223 -7.02 -20.92 -2.84
N LEU A 224 -6.32 -19.93 -3.40
CA LEU A 224 -5.58 -18.92 -2.67
C LEU A 224 -6.37 -17.60 -2.51
N MET A 225 -7.09 -17.21 -3.57
CA MET A 225 -7.70 -15.88 -3.71
C MET A 225 -9.14 -15.98 -4.21
N PRO A 226 -10.15 -15.72 -3.35
CA PRO A 226 -11.56 -15.81 -3.75
C PRO A 226 -11.95 -14.88 -4.90
N ILE A 227 -11.21 -13.80 -5.16
CA ILE A 227 -11.45 -12.89 -6.29
C ILE A 227 -11.35 -13.61 -7.65
N ALA A 228 -10.63 -14.74 -7.72
CA ALA A 228 -10.52 -15.58 -8.91
C ALA A 228 -11.83 -16.29 -9.29
N ASN A 229 -12.83 -16.29 -8.41
CA ASN A 229 -14.19 -16.73 -8.77
C ASN A 229 -14.93 -15.68 -9.62
N LYS A 230 -14.48 -14.42 -9.58
CA LYS A 230 -15.10 -13.32 -10.31
C LYS A 230 -14.34 -12.95 -11.59
N TYR A 231 -13.01 -13.04 -11.54
CA TYR A 231 -12.14 -12.67 -12.66
C TYR A 231 -11.12 -13.78 -12.91
N SER A 232 -11.08 -14.30 -14.14
CA SER A 232 -10.10 -15.30 -14.58
C SER A 232 -8.69 -14.71 -14.69
N VAL A 233 -7.70 -15.60 -14.75
CA VAL A 233 -6.31 -15.20 -15.00
C VAL A 233 -6.18 -14.52 -16.36
N ASP A 234 -6.90 -14.98 -17.38
CA ASP A 234 -6.85 -14.43 -18.73
C ASP A 234 -7.42 -13.01 -18.77
N GLU A 235 -8.59 -12.74 -18.17
CA GLU A 235 -9.15 -11.39 -18.02
C GLU A 235 -8.20 -10.46 -17.27
N LEU A 236 -7.57 -10.95 -16.21
CA LEU A 236 -6.60 -10.17 -15.43
C LEU A 236 -5.37 -9.81 -16.27
N LEU A 237 -4.82 -10.77 -17.02
CA LEU A 237 -3.66 -10.53 -17.88
C LEU A 237 -3.99 -9.60 -19.05
N GLU A 238 -5.21 -9.65 -19.58
CA GLU A 238 -5.68 -8.72 -20.60
C GLU A 238 -5.74 -7.27 -20.04
N ALA A 239 -6.30 -7.08 -18.85
CA ALA A 239 -6.28 -5.79 -18.18
C ALA A 239 -4.85 -5.28 -17.92
N CYS A 240 -3.92 -6.17 -17.59
CA CYS A 240 -2.50 -5.83 -17.44
C CYS A 240 -1.87 -5.40 -18.78
N ARG A 241 -2.19 -6.05 -19.90
CA ARG A 241 -1.73 -5.63 -21.23
C ARG A 241 -2.27 -4.25 -21.59
N TYR A 242 -3.55 -4.00 -21.31
CA TYR A 242 -4.17 -2.69 -21.51
C TYR A 242 -3.48 -1.61 -20.67
N TYR A 243 -3.24 -1.88 -19.38
CA TYR A 243 -2.52 -0.97 -18.50
C TYR A 243 -1.12 -0.63 -19.05
N PHE A 244 -0.37 -1.65 -19.50
CA PHE A 244 0.93 -1.43 -20.11
C PHE A 244 0.84 -0.59 -21.39
N ALA A 245 -0.13 -0.88 -22.27
CA ALA A 245 -0.34 -0.14 -23.51
C ALA A 245 -0.65 1.35 -23.27
N LYS A 246 -1.41 1.68 -22.21
CA LYS A 246 -1.77 3.05 -21.85
C LYS A 246 -0.67 3.83 -21.15
N THR A 247 0.09 3.17 -20.27
CA THR A 247 1.04 3.84 -19.37
C THR A 247 2.51 3.67 -19.77
N GLY A 248 2.83 2.66 -20.56
CA GLY A 248 4.21 2.21 -20.85
C GLY A 248 4.93 1.61 -19.61
N ARG A 249 4.21 1.44 -18.49
CA ARG A 249 4.81 0.99 -17.23
C ARG A 249 4.82 -0.53 -17.12
N ARG A 250 6.01 -1.08 -16.82
CA ARG A 250 6.18 -2.52 -16.58
C ARG A 250 5.29 -2.98 -15.42
N ILE A 251 4.60 -4.12 -15.61
CA ILE A 251 3.81 -4.77 -14.55
C ILE A 251 4.73 -5.58 -13.64
N THR A 252 4.51 -5.52 -12.35
CA THR A 252 5.11 -6.45 -11.39
C THR A 252 4.05 -7.47 -10.96
N PHE A 253 4.33 -8.76 -11.13
CA PHE A 253 3.48 -9.82 -10.59
C PHE A 253 4.04 -10.29 -9.25
N GLU A 254 3.24 -10.17 -8.20
CA GLU A 254 3.54 -10.75 -6.90
C GLU A 254 3.09 -12.21 -6.91
N TYR A 255 4.01 -13.11 -6.53
CA TYR A 255 3.75 -14.54 -6.52
C TYR A 255 4.19 -15.15 -5.19
N SER A 256 3.22 -15.36 -4.29
CA SER A 256 3.46 -16.02 -2.99
C SER A 256 3.63 -17.52 -3.21
N LEU A 257 4.82 -18.05 -2.90
CA LEU A 257 5.13 -19.47 -3.02
C LEU A 257 4.66 -20.22 -1.77
N VAL A 258 3.75 -21.17 -1.99
CA VAL A 258 3.15 -22.05 -0.98
C VAL A 258 3.54 -23.48 -1.26
N ALA A 259 4.18 -24.14 -0.30
CA ALA A 259 4.70 -25.51 -0.45
C ALA A 259 3.61 -26.49 -0.87
N GLY A 260 3.86 -27.20 -1.95
CA GLY A 260 2.96 -28.24 -2.49
C GLY A 260 1.69 -27.72 -3.18
N VAL A 261 1.49 -26.40 -3.25
CA VAL A 261 0.32 -25.79 -3.90
C VAL A 261 0.68 -25.21 -5.27
N ASN A 262 1.64 -24.25 -5.29
CA ASN A 262 1.95 -23.47 -6.49
C ASN A 262 3.45 -23.33 -6.76
N ASP A 263 4.30 -24.11 -6.11
CA ASP A 263 5.76 -23.98 -6.13
C ASP A 263 6.50 -25.03 -6.97
N SER A 264 5.76 -25.81 -7.80
CA SER A 264 6.35 -26.82 -8.66
C SER A 264 7.01 -26.23 -9.91
N LYS A 265 7.84 -27.05 -10.59
CA LYS A 265 8.46 -26.71 -11.87
C LYS A 265 7.39 -26.45 -12.95
N GLU A 266 6.36 -27.28 -12.98
CA GLU A 266 5.26 -27.19 -13.94
C GLU A 266 4.50 -25.87 -13.77
N ASN A 267 4.29 -25.44 -12.51
CA ASN A 267 3.69 -24.12 -12.21
C ASN A 267 4.56 -22.95 -12.70
N ALA A 268 5.88 -23.06 -12.58
CA ALA A 268 6.78 -22.03 -13.10
C ALA A 268 6.73 -21.95 -14.63
N GLN A 269 6.69 -23.12 -15.33
CA GLN A 269 6.62 -23.17 -16.78
C GLN A 269 5.27 -22.68 -17.30
N GLU A 270 4.16 -23.06 -16.66
CA GLU A 270 2.81 -22.60 -16.99
C GLU A 270 2.71 -21.08 -16.81
N LEU A 271 3.17 -20.55 -15.66
CA LEU A 271 3.22 -19.12 -15.40
C LEU A 271 4.00 -18.38 -16.48
N ALA A 272 5.19 -18.87 -16.83
CA ALA A 272 6.02 -18.25 -17.85
C ALA A 272 5.33 -18.24 -19.23
N GLY A 273 4.63 -19.33 -19.59
CA GLY A 273 3.84 -19.41 -20.82
C GLY A 273 2.77 -18.34 -20.89
N ARG A 274 2.03 -18.09 -19.80
CA ARG A 274 0.98 -17.07 -19.71
C ARG A 274 1.51 -15.64 -19.74
N LEU A 275 2.69 -15.40 -19.18
CA LEU A 275 3.33 -14.08 -19.13
C LEU A 275 4.14 -13.74 -20.39
N LYS A 276 4.29 -14.69 -21.31
CA LYS A 276 5.06 -14.49 -22.55
C LYS A 276 4.53 -13.30 -23.35
N GLY A 277 5.46 -12.42 -23.75
CA GLY A 277 5.14 -11.22 -24.54
C GLY A 277 4.62 -10.02 -23.71
N LEU A 278 4.43 -10.16 -22.39
CA LEU A 278 4.10 -9.06 -21.50
C LEU A 278 5.39 -8.48 -20.90
N ASN A 279 5.54 -7.15 -20.95
CA ASN A 279 6.64 -6.48 -20.25
C ASN A 279 6.39 -6.52 -18.74
N CYS A 280 6.91 -7.54 -18.09
CA CYS A 280 6.64 -7.78 -16.68
C CYS A 280 7.89 -8.23 -15.91
N HIS A 281 7.72 -8.28 -14.60
CA HIS A 281 8.65 -8.83 -13.64
C HIS A 281 7.88 -9.66 -12.60
N VAL A 282 8.42 -10.79 -12.18
CA VAL A 282 7.81 -11.63 -11.15
C VAL A 282 8.58 -11.48 -9.84
N ASN A 283 7.88 -11.06 -8.79
CA ASN A 283 8.42 -10.97 -7.44
C ASN A 283 7.98 -12.19 -6.63
N LEU A 284 8.91 -13.09 -6.37
CA LEU A 284 8.68 -14.35 -5.65
C LEU A 284 8.74 -14.10 -4.15
N ILE A 285 7.65 -14.42 -3.46
CA ILE A 285 7.50 -14.19 -2.03
C ILE A 285 7.29 -15.55 -1.35
N PRO A 286 8.28 -16.11 -0.63
CA PRO A 286 7.99 -17.25 0.24
C PRO A 286 6.88 -16.87 1.21
N VAL A 287 5.76 -17.61 1.23
CA VAL A 287 4.61 -17.26 2.09
C VAL A 287 5.03 -17.18 3.56
N ASN A 288 4.60 -16.12 4.24
CA ASN A 288 4.79 -16.03 5.69
C ASN A 288 3.67 -16.81 6.37
N PRO A 289 3.99 -17.74 7.31
CA PRO A 289 2.98 -18.45 8.06
C PRO A 289 2.08 -17.49 8.83
N VAL A 290 0.78 -17.65 8.67
CA VAL A 290 -0.23 -16.98 9.46
C VAL A 290 -0.84 -18.01 10.42
N ARG A 291 -0.91 -17.71 11.73
CA ARG A 291 -1.28 -18.67 12.79
C ARG A 291 -2.62 -19.36 12.53
N GLU A 292 -3.57 -18.64 11.91
CA GLU A 292 -4.93 -19.13 11.61
C GLU A 292 -5.05 -19.79 10.24
N ARG A 293 -3.93 -19.99 9.53
CA ARG A 293 -3.89 -20.53 8.18
C ARG A 293 -2.97 -21.74 8.11
N SER A 294 -3.32 -22.71 7.28
CA SER A 294 -2.57 -23.97 7.12
C SER A 294 -1.48 -23.91 6.04
N PHE A 295 -1.24 -22.75 5.42
CA PHE A 295 -0.26 -22.65 4.35
C PHE A 295 1.16 -22.72 4.87
N VAL A 296 1.95 -23.58 4.21
CA VAL A 296 3.34 -23.84 4.57
C VAL A 296 4.27 -23.12 3.59
N ARG A 297 5.30 -22.52 4.13
CA ARG A 297 6.35 -21.82 3.38
C ARG A 297 7.12 -22.83 2.51
N SER A 298 7.34 -22.49 1.24
CA SER A 298 8.23 -23.25 0.34
C SER A 298 9.68 -23.21 0.84
N THR A 299 10.39 -24.32 0.65
CA THR A 299 11.82 -24.38 1.02
C THR A 299 12.64 -23.43 0.14
N ARG A 300 13.79 -22.98 0.67
CA ARG A 300 14.70 -22.13 -0.11
C ARG A 300 15.06 -22.72 -1.46
N GLN A 301 15.30 -24.05 -1.51
CA GLN A 301 15.65 -24.76 -2.74
C GLN A 301 14.47 -24.74 -3.75
N ALA A 302 13.23 -24.92 -3.28
CA ALA A 302 12.05 -24.86 -4.15
C ALA A 302 11.87 -23.45 -4.74
N VAL A 303 12.06 -22.40 -3.94
CA VAL A 303 11.99 -21.00 -4.39
C VAL A 303 13.07 -20.68 -5.44
N GLU A 304 14.30 -21.09 -5.22
CA GLU A 304 15.42 -20.93 -6.19
C GLU A 304 15.15 -21.72 -7.48
N ASN A 305 14.69 -22.96 -7.38
CA ASN A 305 14.35 -23.77 -8.53
C ASN A 305 13.21 -23.15 -9.34
N PHE A 306 12.19 -22.60 -8.67
CA PHE A 306 11.09 -21.90 -9.33
C PHE A 306 11.59 -20.68 -10.11
N LYS A 307 12.44 -19.88 -9.50
CA LYS A 307 13.09 -18.72 -10.15
C LYS A 307 13.88 -19.15 -11.38
N ILE A 308 14.75 -20.16 -11.25
CA ILE A 308 15.56 -20.67 -12.36
C ILE A 308 14.68 -21.15 -13.53
N ASN A 309 13.55 -21.81 -13.24
CA ASN A 309 12.63 -22.26 -14.28
C ASN A 309 11.92 -21.10 -14.99
N LEU A 310 11.53 -20.04 -14.27
CA LEU A 310 11.00 -18.82 -14.88
C LEU A 310 12.05 -18.17 -15.81
N GLU A 311 13.28 -18.01 -15.34
CA GLU A 311 14.37 -17.37 -16.09
C GLU A 311 14.72 -18.17 -17.35
N LYS A 312 14.74 -19.51 -17.28
CA LYS A 312 14.92 -20.39 -18.45
C LYS A 312 13.83 -20.22 -19.52
N CYS A 313 12.65 -19.79 -19.11
CA CYS A 313 11.53 -19.49 -20.01
C CYS A 313 11.50 -18.00 -20.43
N GLY A 314 12.51 -17.20 -20.08
CA GLY A 314 12.65 -15.80 -20.47
C GLY A 314 11.85 -14.80 -19.60
N ILE A 315 11.36 -15.23 -18.43
CA ILE A 315 10.66 -14.36 -17.49
C ILE A 315 11.61 -13.96 -16.34
N ASN A 316 11.83 -12.66 -16.16
CA ASN A 316 12.66 -12.16 -15.08
C ASN A 316 11.95 -12.31 -13.72
N GLY A 317 12.63 -12.93 -12.75
CA GLY A 317 12.14 -13.10 -11.40
C GLY A 317 13.14 -12.66 -10.34
N THR A 318 12.64 -12.08 -9.25
CA THR A 318 13.44 -11.84 -8.03
C THR A 318 12.79 -12.49 -6.83
N ILE A 319 13.62 -12.98 -5.92
CA ILE A 319 13.16 -13.46 -4.63
C ILE A 319 13.15 -12.25 -3.70
N ARG A 320 11.98 -11.93 -3.15
CA ARG A 320 11.82 -10.79 -2.24
C ARG A 320 12.70 -11.00 -1.01
N ARG A 321 13.52 -9.98 -0.72
CA ARG A 321 14.27 -9.96 0.53
C ARG A 321 13.31 -9.89 1.70
N GLU A 322 13.49 -10.76 2.66
CA GLU A 322 12.77 -10.74 3.91
C GLU A 322 13.28 -9.58 4.77
N MET A 323 12.35 -8.73 5.23
CA MET A 323 12.65 -7.58 6.08
C MET A 323 11.86 -7.72 7.38
N GLY A 324 12.50 -7.40 8.52
CA GLY A 324 11.85 -7.45 9.83
C GLY A 324 11.36 -8.85 10.24
N SER A 325 12.13 -9.90 9.91
CA SER A 325 11.75 -11.29 10.22
C SER A 325 11.60 -11.58 11.72
N ASP A 326 12.30 -10.80 12.54
CA ASP A 326 12.29 -10.93 14.02
C ASP A 326 11.16 -10.12 14.70
N ILE A 327 10.45 -9.29 13.94
CA ILE A 327 9.34 -8.47 14.44
C ILE A 327 7.99 -8.82 13.79
N ASP A 328 7.87 -10.00 13.18
CA ASP A 328 6.70 -10.37 12.39
C ASP A 328 6.30 -9.25 11.40
N GLY A 329 7.21 -8.92 10.50
CA GLY A 329 7.04 -7.89 9.47
C GLY A 329 5.92 -8.17 8.47
N ALA A 330 5.21 -9.30 8.59
CA ALA A 330 4.08 -9.65 7.75
C ALA A 330 2.83 -8.83 8.07
N CYS A 331 2.03 -8.54 7.05
CA CYS A 331 0.82 -7.73 7.16
C CYS A 331 -0.17 -8.24 8.22
N GLY A 332 -0.77 -7.35 8.99
CA GLY A 332 -1.87 -7.64 9.91
C GLY A 332 -1.53 -8.31 11.23
N GLN A 333 -0.28 -8.78 11.43
CA GLN A 333 0.07 -9.55 12.63
C GLN A 333 0.21 -8.70 13.89
N LEU A 334 0.74 -7.48 13.78
CA LEU A 334 0.94 -6.59 14.93
C LEU A 334 -0.39 -6.18 15.57
N ARG A 335 -1.36 -5.76 14.77
CA ARG A 335 -2.72 -5.39 15.22
C ARG A 335 -3.34 -6.47 16.09
N LYS A 336 -3.25 -7.73 15.67
CA LYS A 336 -3.83 -8.86 16.40
C LYS A 336 -3.18 -9.04 17.76
N ARG A 337 -1.86 -9.01 17.84
CA ARG A 337 -1.14 -9.16 19.11
C ARG A 337 -1.43 -8.04 20.10
N TYR A 338 -1.58 -6.81 19.63
CA TYR A 338 -1.94 -5.68 20.48
C TYR A 338 -3.34 -5.85 21.07
N MET A 339 -4.31 -6.27 20.26
CA MET A 339 -5.68 -6.56 20.72
C MET A 339 -5.71 -7.69 21.77
N GLU A 340 -4.99 -8.80 21.51
CA GLU A 340 -4.89 -9.92 22.45
C GLU A 340 -4.27 -9.51 23.81
N LYS A 341 -3.26 -8.64 23.80
CA LYS A 341 -2.67 -8.11 25.06
C LYS A 341 -3.65 -7.23 25.82
N THR A 342 -4.36 -6.35 25.13
CA THR A 342 -5.33 -5.43 25.76
C THR A 342 -6.55 -6.17 26.31
N GLU A 343 -6.97 -7.27 25.70
CA GLU A 343 -8.05 -8.13 26.20
C GLU A 343 -7.62 -9.02 27.39
N SER A 344 -6.34 -9.42 27.44
CA SER A 344 -5.80 -10.22 28.55
C SER A 344 -5.47 -9.39 29.81
N GLU A 345 -5.36 -8.08 29.65
CA GLU A 345 -5.11 -7.11 30.75
C GLU A 345 -6.40 -6.50 31.32
N LYS A 346 -7.56 -6.79 30.72
CA LYS A 346 -8.91 -6.46 31.24
C LYS A 346 -9.55 -7.65 31.93
#